data_26aad1bdffad2bf66e04e66c0c82eddf
#
_entry.id   26aad1bdffad2bf66e04e66c0c82eddf
#
_cell.length_a   1.000
_cell.length_b   1.000
_cell.length_c   1.000
_cell.angle_alpha   90.00
_cell.angle_beta   90.00
_cell.angle_gamma   90.00
#
_symmetry.space_group_name_H-M   'P 1'
#
loop_
_entity.id
_entity.type
_entity.pdbx_description
1 polymer ?
#
loop_
_entity_poly.entity_id
_entity_poly.type
_entity_poly.pdbx_seq_one_letter_code
_entity_poly.pdbx_strand_id
1 'polypeptide(L)'
;MNRLITKQRSFRKTWRFNLDEEKFIKKSLVGRSLNVCCGQSNLGSIRVDLDEIHHPDLVCDYFKLPYKECEFDTVIFDPPFQDYWKQGLTHALQKIGKLASKRFIVKGYLFVAHIKGFDLPEIEIFYQSNKKLKILQIYNRIPESLIDYV
;
A
#
# COMPACT_ATOMS: atom_id res chain seq x y z
N MET A 1 -12.30 3.88 -16.00
CA MET A 1 -11.94 3.95 -14.55
C MET A 1 -13.23 3.85 -13.73
N ASN A 2 -13.48 2.68 -13.14
CA ASN A 2 -14.66 2.49 -12.29
C ASN A 2 -14.32 3.02 -10.89
N ARG A 3 -14.94 4.13 -10.51
CA ARG A 3 -14.87 4.65 -9.14
C ARG A 3 -15.93 3.96 -8.31
N LEU A 4 -15.54 3.10 -7.40
CA LEU A 4 -16.43 2.58 -6.38
C LEU A 4 -16.28 3.45 -5.13
N ILE A 5 -17.37 4.12 -4.75
CA ILE A 5 -17.44 4.87 -3.48
C ILE A 5 -18.22 4.03 -2.50
N THR A 6 -17.55 3.48 -1.50
CA THR A 6 -18.20 2.71 -0.44
C THR A 6 -18.30 3.53 0.83
N LYS A 7 -19.48 3.51 1.46
CA LYS A 7 -19.72 4.17 2.74
C LYS A 7 -19.29 3.25 3.88
N GLN A 8 -18.28 3.65 4.63
CA GLN A 8 -17.88 2.92 5.83
C GLN A 8 -18.81 3.22 7.01
N ARG A 9 -19.33 2.17 7.63
CA ARG A 9 -20.26 2.28 8.76
C ARG A 9 -19.61 2.28 10.14
N SER A 10 -18.32 1.93 10.27
CA SER A 10 -17.67 1.83 11.57
C SER A 10 -16.30 2.49 11.60
N PHE A 11 -16.07 3.32 12.63
CA PHE A 11 -14.76 3.83 12.98
C PHE A 11 -14.05 2.80 13.88
N ARG A 12 -12.90 2.30 13.46
CA ARG A 12 -12.03 1.48 14.30
C ARG A 12 -10.92 2.34 14.88
N LYS A 13 -10.83 2.39 16.21
CA LYS A 13 -9.68 2.98 16.94
C LYS A 13 -8.44 2.08 16.88
N THR A 14 -8.22 1.39 15.77
CA THR A 14 -7.14 0.43 15.61
C THR A 14 -6.30 0.81 14.40
N TRP A 15 -4.99 0.66 14.52
CA TRP A 15 -4.03 0.89 13.42
C TRP A 15 -4.11 -0.23 12.39
N ARG A 16 -5.23 -0.33 11.69
CA ARG A 16 -5.43 -1.30 10.60
C ARG A 16 -6.44 -0.79 9.59
N PHE A 17 -6.51 -1.46 8.47
CA PHE A 17 -7.52 -1.17 7.45
C PHE A 17 -8.93 -1.37 7.99
N ASN A 18 -9.87 -0.57 7.52
CA ASN A 18 -11.28 -0.82 7.76
C ASN A 18 -11.75 -2.06 6.99
N LEU A 19 -12.92 -2.61 7.35
CA LEU A 19 -13.42 -3.85 6.76
C LEU A 19 -13.55 -3.78 5.23
N ASP A 20 -14.03 -2.66 4.70
CA ASP A 20 -14.21 -2.51 3.25
C ASP A 20 -12.88 -2.38 2.52
N GLU A 21 -11.92 -1.62 3.10
CA GLU A 21 -10.55 -1.54 2.60
C GLU A 21 -9.87 -2.92 2.63
N GLU A 22 -10.04 -3.64 3.73
CA GLU A 22 -9.46 -4.99 3.91
C GLU A 22 -10.00 -5.98 2.89
N LYS A 23 -11.31 -5.98 2.65
CA LYS A 23 -11.94 -6.81 1.62
C LYS A 23 -11.42 -6.48 0.23
N PHE A 24 -11.27 -5.18 -0.07
CA PHE A 24 -10.77 -4.73 -1.34
C PHE A 24 -9.30 -5.14 -1.55
N ILE A 25 -8.46 -4.92 -0.53
CA ILE A 25 -7.06 -5.33 -0.57
C ILE A 25 -6.95 -6.84 -0.76
N LYS A 26 -7.71 -7.65 -0.03
CA LYS A 26 -7.72 -9.12 -0.17
C LYS A 26 -8.01 -9.55 -1.60
N LYS A 27 -8.97 -8.94 -2.27
CA LYS A 27 -9.28 -9.22 -3.68
C LYS A 27 -8.16 -8.81 -4.62
N SER A 28 -7.37 -7.84 -4.23
CA SER A 28 -6.29 -7.27 -5.04
C SER A 28 -4.95 -7.97 -4.82
N LEU A 29 -4.82 -8.81 -3.79
CA LEU A 29 -3.59 -9.56 -3.52
C LEU A 29 -3.34 -10.61 -4.59
N VAL A 30 -2.10 -10.66 -5.03
CA VAL A 30 -1.60 -11.69 -5.97
C VAL A 30 -0.35 -12.30 -5.32
N GLY A 31 -0.30 -13.62 -5.24
CA GLY A 31 0.87 -14.37 -4.81
C GLY A 31 1.37 -14.03 -3.41
N ARG A 32 2.71 -14.09 -3.25
CA ARG A 32 3.37 -13.75 -1.99
C ARG A 32 3.36 -12.25 -1.75
N SER A 33 2.93 -11.82 -0.58
CA SER A 33 2.72 -10.41 -0.29
C SER A 33 3.47 -9.92 0.94
N LEU A 34 3.94 -8.66 0.85
CA LEU A 34 4.57 -7.91 1.94
C LEU A 34 3.63 -6.79 2.37
N ASN A 35 3.37 -6.66 3.67
CA ASN A 35 2.60 -5.55 4.23
C ASN A 35 3.54 -4.65 5.05
N VAL A 36 3.83 -3.48 4.53
CA VAL A 36 4.75 -2.50 5.14
C VAL A 36 3.94 -1.44 5.90
N CYS A 37 4.36 -1.14 7.11
CA CYS A 37 3.60 -0.37 8.09
C CYS A 37 2.25 -1.05 8.40
N CYS A 38 2.33 -2.33 8.74
CA CYS A 38 1.15 -3.18 8.84
C CYS A 38 0.22 -2.82 10.00
N GLY A 39 0.72 -2.15 11.04
CA GLY A 39 -0.05 -1.94 12.26
C GLY A 39 -0.62 -3.26 12.77
N GLN A 40 -1.88 -3.26 13.12
CA GLN A 40 -2.61 -4.45 13.58
C GLN A 40 -3.26 -5.26 12.43
N SER A 41 -2.96 -4.93 11.18
CA SER A 41 -3.47 -5.68 10.03
C SER A 41 -2.86 -7.07 9.95
N ASN A 42 -3.69 -8.08 9.65
CA ASN A 42 -3.26 -9.45 9.40
C ASN A 42 -3.05 -9.76 7.92
N LEU A 43 -3.14 -8.75 7.06
CA LEU A 43 -2.92 -8.92 5.63
C LEU A 43 -1.45 -9.11 5.32
N GLY A 44 -1.17 -9.90 4.30
CA GLY A 44 0.17 -10.14 3.79
C GLY A 44 0.79 -11.46 4.29
N SER A 45 1.68 -12.01 3.47
CA SER A 45 2.46 -13.20 3.83
C SER A 45 3.54 -12.87 4.86
N ILE A 46 4.09 -11.66 4.77
CA ILE A 46 5.02 -11.08 5.72
C ILE A 46 4.52 -9.69 6.11
N ARG A 47 4.54 -9.38 7.39
CA ARG A 47 4.10 -8.13 7.97
C ARG A 47 5.27 -7.40 8.59
N VAL A 48 5.45 -6.13 8.26
CA VAL A 48 6.54 -5.29 8.75
C VAL A 48 5.98 -4.04 9.39
N ASP A 49 6.49 -3.71 10.57
CA ASP A 49 6.20 -2.46 11.25
C ASP A 49 7.43 -2.02 12.05
N LEU A 50 7.52 -0.73 12.34
CA LEU A 50 8.57 -0.18 13.21
C LEU A 50 8.24 -0.44 14.68
N ASP A 51 6.96 -0.52 15.03
CA ASP A 51 6.47 -0.71 16.39
C ASP A 51 6.18 -2.18 16.68
N GLU A 52 6.97 -2.75 17.59
CA GLU A 52 6.84 -4.15 18.03
C GLU A 52 5.51 -4.47 18.73
N ILE A 53 4.78 -3.45 19.22
CA ILE A 53 3.47 -3.63 19.87
C ILE A 53 2.43 -4.24 18.93
N HIS A 54 2.62 -4.10 17.63
CA HIS A 54 1.76 -4.68 16.60
C HIS A 54 2.09 -6.14 16.28
N HIS A 55 3.10 -6.71 16.94
CA HIS A 55 3.58 -8.07 16.70
C HIS A 55 3.78 -8.38 15.21
N PRO A 56 4.54 -7.55 14.46
CA PRO A 56 4.85 -7.84 13.07
C PRO A 56 5.81 -9.04 12.97
N ASP A 57 5.91 -9.62 11.77
CA ASP A 57 6.88 -10.68 11.51
C ASP A 57 8.32 -10.13 11.48
N LEU A 58 8.47 -8.87 11.12
CA LEU A 58 9.74 -8.14 11.13
C LEU A 58 9.53 -6.73 11.71
N VAL A 59 10.26 -6.40 12.77
CA VAL A 59 10.37 -5.04 13.30
C VAL A 59 11.45 -4.31 12.50
N CYS A 60 11.08 -3.38 11.64
CA CYS A 60 12.01 -2.70 10.74
C CYS A 60 11.46 -1.37 10.25
N ASP A 61 12.36 -0.39 10.12
CA ASP A 61 12.09 0.85 9.39
C ASP A 61 11.90 0.55 7.90
N TYR A 62 10.86 1.09 7.28
CA TYR A 62 10.57 0.85 5.88
C TYR A 62 11.65 1.37 4.91
N PHE A 63 12.54 2.26 5.34
CA PHE A 63 13.72 2.66 4.57
C PHE A 63 14.85 1.63 4.58
N LYS A 64 14.80 0.66 5.51
CA LYS A 64 15.87 -0.32 5.76
C LYS A 64 15.43 -1.76 5.52
N LEU A 65 14.37 -1.97 4.73
CA LEU A 65 13.85 -3.30 4.44
C LEU A 65 14.92 -4.21 3.81
N PRO A 66 15.13 -5.43 4.35
CA PRO A 66 16.19 -6.32 3.90
C PRO A 66 15.77 -7.21 2.73
N TYR A 67 14.97 -6.67 1.80
CA TYR A 67 14.41 -7.41 0.68
C TYR A 67 14.98 -6.94 -0.65
N LYS A 68 14.99 -7.86 -1.61
CA LYS A 68 15.46 -7.62 -2.98
C LYS A 68 14.35 -7.04 -3.85
N GLU A 69 14.74 -6.41 -4.94
CA GLU A 69 13.81 -5.98 -5.98
C GLU A 69 13.01 -7.17 -6.53
N CYS A 70 11.69 -6.95 -6.71
CA CYS A 70 10.75 -7.97 -7.19
C CYS A 70 10.64 -9.23 -6.33
N GLU A 71 11.00 -9.17 -5.05
CA GLU A 71 10.95 -10.34 -4.15
C GLU A 71 9.52 -10.78 -3.80
N PHE A 72 8.55 -9.87 -3.87
CA PHE A 72 7.14 -10.14 -3.57
C PHE A 72 6.28 -9.93 -4.81
N ASP A 73 5.23 -10.74 -4.96
CA ASP A 73 4.25 -10.51 -6.02
C ASP A 73 3.43 -9.25 -5.76
N THR A 74 3.02 -9.03 -4.52
CA THR A 74 2.28 -7.85 -4.09
C THR A 74 2.96 -7.20 -2.88
N VAL A 75 3.03 -5.86 -2.89
CA VAL A 75 3.46 -5.08 -1.72
C VAL A 75 2.35 -4.13 -1.34
N ILE A 76 2.00 -4.11 -0.05
CA ILE A 76 1.06 -3.16 0.56
C ILE A 76 1.88 -2.15 1.35
N PHE A 77 1.58 -0.87 1.19
CA PHE A 77 2.24 0.19 1.93
C PHE A 77 1.20 1.19 2.48
N ASP A 78 1.07 1.24 3.79
CA ASP A 78 0.24 2.20 4.52
C ASP A 78 1.14 3.11 5.36
N PRO A 79 1.81 4.09 4.74
CA PRO A 79 2.74 4.96 5.47
C PRO A 79 2.02 5.73 6.56
N PRO A 80 2.70 6.03 7.70
CA PRO A 80 2.13 6.86 8.75
C PRO A 80 1.67 8.21 8.19
N PHE A 81 0.50 8.68 8.63
CA PHE A 81 -0.08 9.95 8.17
C PHE A 81 0.90 11.13 8.27
N GLN A 82 1.71 11.15 9.30
CA GLN A 82 2.72 12.18 9.54
C GLN A 82 3.79 12.26 8.44
N ASP A 83 4.04 11.15 7.75
CA ASP A 83 5.08 11.04 6.73
C ASP A 83 4.63 11.56 5.37
N TYR A 84 3.33 11.78 5.16
CA TYR A 84 2.79 12.35 3.90
C TYR A 84 3.34 13.74 3.59
N TRP A 85 3.67 14.49 4.65
CA TRP A 85 4.16 15.86 4.55
C TRP A 85 5.68 15.95 4.70
N LYS A 86 6.34 14.83 4.98
CA LYS A 86 7.80 14.80 5.09
C LYS A 86 8.44 14.68 3.72
N GLN A 87 9.57 15.36 3.56
CA GLN A 87 10.45 15.10 2.42
C GLN A 87 10.86 13.63 2.45
N GLY A 88 10.75 12.95 1.32
CA GLY A 88 11.16 11.56 1.18
C GLY A 88 10.04 10.53 0.98
N LEU A 89 8.75 10.91 1.09
CA LEU A 89 7.68 9.97 0.79
C LEU A 89 7.76 9.46 -0.66
N THR A 90 8.03 10.34 -1.62
CA THR A 90 8.23 9.94 -3.03
C THR A 90 9.38 8.95 -3.17
N HIS A 91 10.48 9.18 -2.45
CA HIS A 91 11.60 8.24 -2.42
C HIS A 91 11.22 6.90 -1.80
N ALA A 92 10.47 6.92 -0.69
CA ALA A 92 9.94 5.72 -0.05
C ALA A 92 9.03 4.93 -0.98
N LEU A 93 8.12 5.58 -1.68
CA LEU A 93 7.23 4.96 -2.66
C LEU A 93 8.01 4.27 -3.78
N GLN A 94 9.04 4.93 -4.32
CA GLN A 94 9.92 4.33 -5.33
C GLN A 94 10.67 3.12 -4.78
N LYS A 95 11.25 3.27 -3.60
CA LYS A 95 12.06 2.21 -2.97
C LYS A 95 11.23 0.99 -2.61
N ILE A 96 10.07 1.19 -2.00
CA ILE A 96 9.19 0.10 -1.57
C ILE A 96 8.47 -0.53 -2.78
N GLY A 97 8.03 0.28 -3.74
CA GLY A 97 7.41 -0.20 -4.96
C GLY A 97 8.28 -1.17 -5.76
N LYS A 98 9.61 -0.97 -5.77
CA LYS A 98 10.55 -1.89 -6.42
C LYS A 98 10.49 -3.32 -5.91
N LEU A 99 10.05 -3.53 -4.68
CA LEU A 99 9.95 -4.86 -4.08
C LEU A 99 8.79 -5.69 -4.68
N ALA A 100 7.83 -5.05 -5.34
CA ALA A 100 6.69 -5.70 -5.95
C ALA A 100 6.98 -6.11 -7.40
N SER A 101 6.81 -7.37 -7.74
CA SER A 101 6.96 -7.88 -9.09
C SER A 101 5.70 -7.69 -9.95
N LYS A 102 4.53 -7.58 -9.33
CA LYS A 102 3.25 -7.49 -10.05
C LYS A 102 2.40 -6.31 -9.62
N ARG A 103 2.21 -6.12 -8.31
CA ARG A 103 1.25 -5.13 -7.80
C ARG A 103 1.76 -4.41 -6.57
N PHE A 104 1.59 -3.09 -6.56
CA PHE A 104 1.90 -2.25 -5.43
C PHE A 104 0.65 -1.50 -4.98
N ILE A 105 0.21 -1.70 -3.73
CA ILE A 105 -1.00 -1.13 -3.16
C ILE A 105 -0.59 -0.10 -2.12
N VAL A 106 -0.98 1.15 -2.34
CA VAL A 106 -0.65 2.26 -1.43
C VAL A 106 -1.93 2.84 -0.83
N LYS A 107 -1.97 2.96 0.47
CA LYS A 107 -2.98 3.75 1.14
C LYS A 107 -2.50 5.19 1.19
N GLY A 108 -3.22 6.08 0.53
CA GLY A 108 -2.87 7.49 0.42
C GLY A 108 -4.08 8.40 0.56
N TYR A 109 -3.84 9.71 0.54
CA TYR A 109 -4.91 10.68 0.63
C TYR A 109 -5.23 11.27 -0.74
N LEU A 110 -4.56 12.27 -1.23
CA LEU A 110 -5.05 13.04 -2.37
C LEU A 110 -4.06 13.17 -3.54
N PHE A 111 -2.96 12.46 -3.54
CA PHE A 111 -2.01 12.57 -4.63
C PHE A 111 -1.72 11.22 -5.29
N VAL A 112 -1.48 11.28 -6.58
CA VAL A 112 -1.02 10.14 -7.36
C VAL A 112 0.46 10.34 -7.64
N ALA A 113 1.30 9.42 -7.18
CA ALA A 113 2.71 9.42 -7.50
C ALA A 113 2.98 8.63 -8.79
N HIS A 114 3.87 9.13 -9.61
CA HIS A 114 4.44 8.33 -10.69
C HIS A 114 5.52 7.41 -10.11
N ILE A 115 5.32 6.10 -10.23
CA ILE A 115 6.25 5.09 -9.72
C ILE A 115 6.89 4.37 -10.91
N LYS A 116 8.23 4.42 -10.98
CA LYS A 116 8.99 3.83 -12.07
C LYS A 116 8.67 2.34 -12.23
N GLY A 117 8.35 1.92 -13.43
CA GLY A 117 8.03 0.52 -13.77
C GLY A 117 6.57 0.12 -13.49
N PHE A 118 5.71 1.09 -13.17
CA PHE A 118 4.29 0.86 -12.95
C PHE A 118 3.42 1.78 -13.82
N ASP A 119 2.24 1.28 -14.18
CA ASP A 119 1.19 2.10 -14.78
C ASP A 119 0.65 3.12 -13.78
N LEU A 120 -0.13 4.09 -14.28
CA LEU A 120 -0.93 4.95 -13.42
C LEU A 120 -1.88 4.08 -12.57
N PRO A 121 -2.09 4.42 -11.28
CA PRO A 121 -2.83 3.56 -10.39
C PRO A 121 -4.32 3.53 -10.70
N GLU A 122 -4.93 2.38 -10.47
CA GLU A 122 -6.36 2.30 -10.21
C GLU A 122 -6.64 2.88 -8.84
N ILE A 123 -7.71 3.68 -8.72
CA ILE A 123 -8.03 4.39 -7.50
C ILE A 123 -9.37 3.92 -6.96
N GLU A 124 -9.37 3.43 -5.71
CA GLU A 124 -10.56 3.16 -4.93
C GLU A 124 -10.70 4.18 -3.81
N ILE A 125 -11.88 4.77 -3.69
CA ILE A 125 -12.17 5.81 -2.71
C ILE A 125 -13.18 5.26 -1.70
N PHE A 126 -12.83 5.34 -0.42
CA PHE A 126 -13.67 4.95 0.69
C PHE A 126 -14.11 6.20 1.47
N TYR A 127 -15.38 6.28 1.74
CA TYR A 127 -15.97 7.37 2.51
C TYR A 127 -16.20 6.96 3.96
N GLN A 128 -15.67 7.73 4.90
CA GLN A 128 -15.94 7.55 6.32
C GLN A 128 -17.08 8.47 6.80
N SER A 129 -17.80 8.03 7.82
CA SER A 129 -18.92 8.79 8.40
C SER A 129 -18.54 10.17 8.94
N ASN A 130 -17.25 10.38 9.25
CA ASN A 130 -16.69 11.67 9.67
C ASN A 130 -16.25 12.57 8.50
N LYS A 131 -16.75 12.31 7.29
CA LYS A 131 -16.42 13.03 6.04
C LYS A 131 -14.97 12.93 5.59
N LYS A 132 -14.17 12.01 6.13
CA LYS A 132 -12.83 11.74 5.63
C LYS A 132 -12.88 10.77 4.47
N LEU A 133 -12.16 11.10 3.42
CA LEU A 133 -11.93 10.20 2.29
C LEU A 133 -10.64 9.42 2.55
N LYS A 134 -10.67 8.13 2.24
CA LYS A 134 -9.49 7.28 2.20
C LYS A 134 -9.34 6.72 0.79
N ILE A 135 -8.14 6.72 0.30
CA ILE A 135 -7.83 6.35 -1.07
C ILE A 135 -6.86 5.18 -1.05
N LEU A 136 -7.23 4.11 -1.73
CA LEU A 136 -6.31 3.04 -2.10
C LEU A 136 -5.91 3.22 -3.55
N GLN A 137 -4.61 3.19 -3.79
CA GLN A 137 -4.00 3.26 -5.11
C GLN A 137 -3.39 1.92 -5.43
N ILE A 138 -3.77 1.33 -6.55
CA ILE A 138 -3.26 0.04 -7.00
C ILE A 138 -2.45 0.27 -8.27
N TYR A 139 -1.16 0.09 -8.14
CA TYR A 139 -0.20 0.17 -9.23
C TYR A 139 0.05 -1.24 -9.78
N ASN A 140 -0.11 -1.42 -11.08
CA ASN A 140 0.23 -2.65 -11.77
C ASN A 140 1.58 -2.46 -12.47
N ARG A 141 2.49 -3.42 -12.29
CA ARG A 141 3.81 -3.35 -12.93
C ARG A 141 3.68 -3.52 -14.44
N ILE A 142 4.37 -2.66 -15.16
CA ILE A 142 4.49 -2.75 -16.62
C ILE A 142 5.41 -3.93 -16.96
N PRO A 143 5.03 -4.83 -17.87
CA PRO A 143 5.93 -5.87 -18.36
C PRO A 143 7.23 -5.29 -18.93
N GLU A 144 8.36 -5.92 -18.65
CA GLU A 144 9.68 -5.45 -19.12
C GLU A 144 9.72 -5.22 -20.63
N SER A 145 9.02 -6.06 -21.39
CA SER A 145 8.89 -5.92 -22.85
C SER A 145 8.23 -4.64 -23.34
N LEU A 146 7.57 -3.88 -22.44
CA LEU A 146 6.87 -2.65 -22.77
C LEU A 146 7.52 -1.40 -22.17
N ILE A 147 8.54 -1.56 -21.32
CA ILE A 147 9.18 -0.42 -20.63
C ILE A 147 9.84 0.54 -21.61
N ASP A 148 10.35 0.06 -22.74
CA ASP A 148 11.01 0.89 -23.77
C ASP A 148 10.03 1.75 -24.59
N TYR A 149 8.73 1.58 -24.41
CA TYR A 149 7.67 2.30 -25.13
C TYR A 149 6.89 3.31 -24.29
N VAL A 150 7.28 3.50 -23.01
CA VAL A 150 6.52 4.34 -22.07
C VAL A 150 7.33 5.56 -21.64
#